data_0cd1103bea08cd0cf2b637a60a4284a6
#
_entry.id   0cd1103bea08cd0cf2b637a60a4284a6
#
_cell.length_a   1.000
_cell.length_b   1.000
_cell.length_c   1.000
_cell.angle_alpha   90.00
_cell.angle_beta   90.00
_cell.angle_gamma   90.00
#
_symmetry.space_group_name_H-M   'P 1'
#
loop_
_entity.id
_entity.type
_entity.pdbx_description
1 polymer ?
#
loop_
_entity_poly.entity_id
_entity_poly.type
_entity_poly.pdbx_seq_one_letter_code
_entity_poly.pdbx_strand_id
1 'polypeptide(L)'
;MTGAETPLRLEGVGKEYRLYDSPRARLKSLLTGRALHRSHWALRDVSLELQRGQCLGVVGHNGAGKSTLLKLICGTLQPTTGKVLRSGRVTAILELGAGFHPDFTGRENLYFGGSLIGIGREEMAALEPQVLAFAEIGEAIDRPVKTYSSGMVVRLAFALVTAVQPDLLIIDEALAVGDQRFQKKCIERIEAFRATGCTILFCSHSPYHVRHLCDVALWLDSGQVKEFGPTEAVLGAYEMFTRLNDPSPDAAKLVPEALADAVESAPDAADATAEALAALHPATRPDAMAAIVSVEIAHLSDGVPPLLESRDLKATITVRGRGDERPNVGFMIEQWRGVGITSLATHEEGAAPRPLGNRLWRSVLTFPNLPLHSGDYEISVFLFDGSGLVTYDLWFKFMVIRFVSPTLMPGLVRLPHDWS
;
A
#
# COMPACT_ATOMS: atom_id res chain seq x y z
N MET A 1 -9.68 -5.57 38.26
CA MET A 1 -9.92 -5.33 36.84
C MET A 1 -9.15 -4.05 36.47
N THR A 2 -7.89 -4.20 36.05
CA THR A 2 -7.07 -3.11 35.59
C THR A 2 -7.65 -2.65 34.25
N GLY A 3 -8.13 -1.40 34.19
CA GLY A 3 -8.61 -0.80 32.95
C GLY A 3 -7.52 -0.92 31.89
N ALA A 4 -7.83 -1.51 30.74
CA ALA A 4 -6.92 -1.60 29.61
C ALA A 4 -6.58 -0.15 29.24
N GLU A 5 -5.32 0.25 29.47
CA GLU A 5 -4.85 1.56 29.06
C GLU A 5 -4.97 1.64 27.53
N THR A 6 -5.80 2.54 27.05
CA THR A 6 -6.02 2.81 25.63
C THR A 6 -4.73 3.42 25.07
N PRO A 7 -4.03 2.75 24.14
CA PRO A 7 -2.72 3.22 23.64
C PRO A 7 -2.83 4.53 22.87
N LEU A 8 -4.00 4.82 22.25
CA LEU A 8 -4.26 6.06 21.53
C LEU A 8 -5.72 6.48 21.65
N ARG A 9 -5.94 7.73 22.09
CA ARG A 9 -7.26 8.38 22.10
C ARG A 9 -7.14 9.83 21.62
N LEU A 10 -7.98 10.21 20.68
CA LEU A 10 -8.15 11.56 20.18
C LEU A 10 -9.49 12.10 20.64
N GLU A 11 -9.50 13.32 21.18
CA GLU A 11 -10.69 13.99 21.69
C GLU A 11 -10.83 15.36 21.02
N GLY A 12 -11.72 15.50 20.02
CA GLY A 12 -12.01 16.75 19.32
C GLY A 12 -10.79 17.40 18.68
N VAL A 13 -9.86 16.59 18.15
CA VAL A 13 -8.58 17.07 17.65
C VAL A 13 -8.77 17.86 16.36
N GLY A 14 -8.29 19.12 16.38
CA GLY A 14 -8.26 19.97 15.21
C GLY A 14 -6.91 20.65 15.02
N LYS A 15 -6.56 20.91 13.75
CA LYS A 15 -5.34 21.64 13.38
C LYS A 15 -5.62 22.72 12.37
N GLU A 16 -5.41 23.96 12.79
CA GLU A 16 -5.46 25.16 11.96
C GLU A 16 -4.04 25.60 11.57
N TYR A 17 -3.82 25.87 10.30
CA TYR A 17 -2.63 26.56 9.80
C TYR A 17 -3.00 28.00 9.45
N ARG A 18 -2.22 28.96 9.98
CA ARG A 18 -2.38 30.39 9.71
C ARG A 18 -1.47 30.78 8.56
N LEU A 19 -2.05 30.98 7.41
CA LEU A 19 -1.34 31.34 6.19
C LEU A 19 -1.28 32.87 6.06
N TYR A 20 -0.07 33.41 6.09
CA TYR A 20 0.18 34.84 5.91
C TYR A 20 0.70 35.08 4.51
N ASP A 21 0.14 36.09 3.81
CA ASP A 21 0.56 36.39 2.44
C ASP A 21 2.00 36.97 2.37
N SER A 22 2.54 37.44 3.50
CA SER A 22 3.93 37.91 3.60
C SER A 22 4.46 37.88 5.05
N PRO A 23 5.79 37.84 5.26
CA PRO A 23 6.39 38.00 6.59
C PRO A 23 6.01 39.30 7.27
N ARG A 24 5.81 40.42 6.47
CA ARG A 24 5.36 41.70 6.96
C ARG A 24 3.91 41.65 7.48
N ALA A 25 3.03 40.90 6.82
CA ALA A 25 1.65 40.73 7.29
C ALA A 25 1.63 39.95 8.62
N ARG A 26 2.51 38.96 8.79
CA ARG A 26 2.68 38.21 10.07
C ARG A 26 3.14 39.15 11.18
N LEU A 27 4.17 40.00 10.95
CA LEU A 27 4.67 40.93 11.94
C LEU A 27 3.59 42.00 12.30
N LYS A 28 2.89 42.52 11.30
CA LYS A 28 1.79 43.49 11.52
C LYS A 28 0.63 42.87 12.31
N SER A 29 0.31 41.62 12.04
CA SER A 29 -0.70 40.86 12.80
C SER A 29 -0.31 40.72 14.28
N LEU A 30 0.97 40.38 14.56
CA LEU A 30 1.49 40.30 15.92
C LEU A 30 1.48 41.63 16.66
N LEU A 31 1.83 42.75 16.00
CA LEU A 31 1.88 44.07 16.61
C LEU A 31 0.51 44.69 16.81
N THR A 32 -0.44 44.44 15.91
CA THR A 32 -1.77 45.10 15.94
C THR A 32 -2.86 44.24 16.54
N GLY A 33 -2.60 42.94 16.82
CA GLY A 33 -3.60 41.97 17.27
C GLY A 33 -4.67 41.64 16.23
N ARG A 34 -4.59 42.22 15.00
CA ARG A 34 -5.54 41.94 13.93
C ARG A 34 -5.19 40.68 13.18
N ALA A 35 -6.18 39.82 12.95
CA ALA A 35 -6.00 38.61 12.14
C ALA A 35 -5.80 38.99 10.67
N LEU A 36 -4.54 38.98 10.20
CA LEU A 36 -4.14 39.23 8.82
C LEU A 36 -3.68 37.93 8.14
N HIS A 37 -4.30 36.82 8.48
CA HIS A 37 -4.01 35.49 7.95
C HIS A 37 -5.27 34.84 7.41
N ARG A 38 -5.09 33.91 6.48
CA ARG A 38 -6.14 32.99 6.07
C ARG A 38 -6.03 31.74 6.92
N SER A 39 -7.15 31.32 7.52
CA SER A 39 -7.23 30.09 8.29
C SER A 39 -7.42 28.90 7.36
N HIS A 40 -6.52 27.93 7.41
CA HIS A 40 -6.67 26.65 6.74
C HIS A 40 -6.73 25.54 7.79
N TRP A 41 -7.87 24.91 7.90
CA TRP A 41 -8.06 23.77 8.80
C TRP A 41 -7.67 22.47 8.08
N ALA A 42 -6.54 21.93 8.48
CA ALA A 42 -6.10 20.64 7.97
C ALA A 42 -6.81 19.44 8.63
N LEU A 43 -7.29 19.65 9.88
CA LEU A 43 -8.13 18.68 10.60
C LEU A 43 -9.15 19.44 11.45
N ARG A 44 -10.37 18.89 11.58
CA ARG A 44 -11.44 19.44 12.40
C ARG A 44 -12.16 18.34 13.16
N ASP A 45 -12.21 18.47 14.48
CA ASP A 45 -13.01 17.65 15.38
C ASP A 45 -12.84 16.14 15.20
N VAL A 46 -11.59 15.70 15.08
CA VAL A 46 -11.27 14.28 14.92
C VAL A 46 -11.27 13.62 16.30
N SER A 47 -12.16 12.64 16.50
CA SER A 47 -12.24 11.83 17.71
C SER A 47 -12.22 10.36 17.34
N LEU A 48 -11.33 9.60 17.96
CA LEU A 48 -11.24 8.14 17.81
C LEU A 48 -10.50 7.53 19.01
N GLU A 49 -10.70 6.25 19.20
CA GLU A 49 -10.02 5.47 20.22
C GLU A 49 -9.56 4.14 19.61
N LEU A 50 -8.30 3.77 19.86
CA LEU A 50 -7.74 2.49 19.44
C LEU A 50 -7.47 1.61 20.65
N GLN A 51 -7.90 0.37 20.54
CA GLN A 51 -7.60 -0.65 21.54
C GLN A 51 -6.19 -1.23 21.30
N ARG A 52 -5.61 -1.77 22.35
CA ARG A 52 -4.29 -2.42 22.27
C ARG A 52 -4.30 -3.56 21.27
N GLY A 53 -3.29 -3.60 20.40
CA GLY A 53 -3.14 -4.62 19.37
C GLY A 53 -3.99 -4.41 18.10
N GLN A 54 -4.83 -3.36 18.05
CA GLN A 54 -5.55 -3.02 16.83
C GLN A 54 -4.64 -2.37 15.80
N CYS A 55 -4.87 -2.70 14.54
CA CYS A 55 -4.29 -2.02 13.39
C CYS A 55 -5.34 -1.11 12.74
N LEU A 56 -5.07 0.21 12.72
CA LEU A 56 -5.91 1.22 12.06
C LEU A 56 -5.32 1.60 10.71
N GLY A 57 -6.07 1.41 9.63
CA GLY A 57 -5.79 1.98 8.33
C GLY A 57 -6.34 3.41 8.18
N VAL A 58 -5.53 4.34 7.67
CA VAL A 58 -6.00 5.70 7.37
C VAL A 58 -6.01 5.89 5.86
N VAL A 59 -7.22 6.13 5.31
CA VAL A 59 -7.43 6.35 3.88
C VAL A 59 -8.02 7.74 3.61
N GLY A 60 -7.88 8.22 2.37
CA GLY A 60 -8.37 9.51 1.90
C GLY A 60 -7.48 10.08 0.81
N HIS A 61 -8.01 11.00 0.00
CA HIS A 61 -7.28 11.65 -1.10
C HIS A 61 -6.08 12.49 -0.61
N ASN A 62 -5.23 12.92 -1.53
CA ASN A 62 -4.14 13.84 -1.23
C ASN A 62 -4.69 15.18 -0.69
N GLY A 63 -4.14 15.64 0.43
CA GLY A 63 -4.66 16.83 1.13
C GLY A 63 -5.81 16.57 2.11
N ALA A 64 -6.29 15.32 2.27
CA ALA A 64 -7.36 14.99 3.22
C ALA A 64 -6.99 15.22 4.70
N GLY A 65 -5.70 15.39 5.01
CA GLY A 65 -5.23 15.62 6.38
C GLY A 65 -4.46 14.46 7.02
N LYS A 66 -4.24 13.36 6.28
CA LYS A 66 -3.57 12.13 6.78
C LYS A 66 -2.22 12.41 7.46
N SER A 67 -1.26 13.00 6.76
CA SER A 67 0.07 13.29 7.32
C SER A 67 0.01 14.30 8.49
N THR A 68 -0.98 15.21 8.51
CA THR A 68 -1.21 16.09 9.66
C THR A 68 -1.68 15.29 10.87
N LEU A 69 -2.59 14.33 10.69
CA LEU A 69 -3.05 13.44 11.74
C LEU A 69 -1.89 12.63 12.31
N LEU A 70 -1.06 12.02 11.46
CA LEU A 70 0.10 11.25 11.89
C LEU A 70 1.07 12.11 12.71
N LYS A 71 1.40 13.33 12.23
CA LYS A 71 2.29 14.28 12.94
C LYS A 71 1.74 14.71 14.30
N LEU A 72 0.43 14.86 14.45
CA LEU A 72 -0.22 15.13 15.73
C LEU A 72 -0.12 13.93 16.68
N ILE A 73 -0.36 12.73 16.17
CA ILE A 73 -0.26 11.50 16.95
C ILE A 73 1.19 11.21 17.34
N CYS A 74 2.19 11.48 16.49
CA CYS A 74 3.61 11.39 16.86
C CYS A 74 4.03 12.44 17.88
N GLY A 75 3.31 13.57 17.98
CA GLY A 75 3.68 14.70 18.84
C GLY A 75 4.70 15.66 18.23
N THR A 76 5.07 15.48 16.98
CA THR A 76 5.90 16.44 16.22
C THR A 76 5.13 17.70 15.87
N LEU A 77 3.80 17.64 15.94
CA LEU A 77 2.89 18.74 15.75
C LEU A 77 1.93 18.84 16.96
N GLN A 78 1.63 20.07 17.42
CA GLN A 78 0.66 20.30 18.47
C GLN A 78 -0.74 20.57 17.88
N PRO A 79 -1.82 20.03 18.45
CA PRO A 79 -3.18 20.35 18.02
C PRO A 79 -3.52 21.80 18.34
N THR A 80 -4.41 22.40 17.53
CA THR A 80 -4.98 23.71 17.78
C THR A 80 -6.17 23.60 18.74
N THR A 81 -6.96 22.54 18.58
CA THR A 81 -8.10 22.20 19.47
C THR A 81 -8.02 20.72 19.85
N GLY A 82 -8.67 20.37 20.95
CA GLY A 82 -8.75 19.00 21.40
C GLY A 82 -7.49 18.47 22.08
N LYS A 83 -7.43 17.15 22.28
CA LYS A 83 -6.32 16.48 22.96
C LYS A 83 -5.95 15.18 22.27
N VAL A 84 -4.64 14.88 22.25
CA VAL A 84 -4.07 13.59 21.83
C VAL A 84 -3.52 12.90 23.08
N LEU A 85 -4.14 11.82 23.48
CA LEU A 85 -3.73 10.99 24.61
C LEU A 85 -3.05 9.74 24.08
N ARG A 86 -1.84 9.46 24.56
CA ARG A 86 -1.00 8.33 24.15
C ARG A 86 -0.41 7.67 25.37
N SER A 87 -0.32 6.36 25.37
CA SER A 87 0.37 5.61 26.42
C SER A 87 1.46 4.72 25.81
N GLY A 88 2.55 4.53 26.57
CA GLY A 88 3.66 3.70 26.16
C GLY A 88 4.63 4.35 25.16
N ARG A 89 5.48 3.50 24.57
CA ARG A 89 6.49 3.91 23.57
C ARG A 89 5.84 4.08 22.21
N VAL A 90 5.93 5.30 21.65
CA VAL A 90 5.45 5.62 20.30
C VAL A 90 6.64 5.66 19.35
N THR A 91 6.55 4.92 18.28
CA THR A 91 7.55 4.91 17.21
C THR A 91 6.88 5.23 15.88
N ALA A 92 7.51 6.10 15.07
CA ALA A 92 6.94 6.55 13.82
C ALA A 92 7.92 6.36 12.66
N ILE A 93 7.42 5.80 11.58
CA ILE A 93 8.08 5.63 10.30
C ILE A 93 7.42 6.63 9.33
N LEU A 94 7.76 7.93 9.46
CA LEU A 94 7.16 8.99 8.64
C LEU A 94 8.08 9.44 7.50
N GLU A 95 9.35 9.59 7.77
CA GLU A 95 10.37 10.05 6.82
C GLU A 95 11.65 9.28 7.11
N LEU A 96 11.80 8.10 6.48
CA LEU A 96 12.94 7.21 6.73
C LEU A 96 14.26 7.89 6.34
N GLY A 97 15.17 8.01 7.33
CA GLY A 97 16.51 8.56 7.13
C GLY A 97 16.59 10.09 7.17
N ALA A 98 15.48 10.83 7.28
CA ALA A 98 15.51 12.30 7.38
C ALA A 98 16.28 12.83 8.60
N GLY A 99 16.44 12.01 9.66
CA GLY A 99 17.20 12.34 10.86
C GLY A 99 18.69 11.96 10.81
N PHE A 100 19.15 11.35 9.72
CA PHE A 100 20.56 10.95 9.62
C PHE A 100 21.45 12.12 9.23
N HIS A 101 22.59 12.26 9.93
CA HIS A 101 23.59 13.26 9.58
C HIS A 101 24.44 12.74 8.41
N PRO A 102 24.55 13.45 7.30
CA PRO A 102 25.20 12.94 6.08
C PRO A 102 26.70 12.66 6.25
N ASP A 103 27.40 13.41 7.11
CA ASP A 103 28.84 13.25 7.34
C ASP A 103 29.18 12.19 8.39
N PHE A 104 28.18 11.72 9.16
CA PHE A 104 28.37 10.64 10.11
C PHE A 104 28.37 9.29 9.39
N THR A 105 29.09 8.32 9.92
CA THR A 105 29.00 6.93 9.50
C THR A 105 27.61 6.38 9.80
N GLY A 106 27.24 5.27 9.16
CA GLY A 106 25.98 4.58 9.48
C GLY A 106 25.94 4.18 10.96
N ARG A 107 27.07 3.73 11.53
CA ARG A 107 27.18 3.36 12.94
C ARG A 107 26.95 4.56 13.87
N GLU A 108 27.59 5.69 13.60
CA GLU A 108 27.33 6.91 14.37
C GLU A 108 25.90 7.37 14.28
N ASN A 109 25.29 7.31 13.09
CA ASN A 109 23.87 7.61 12.91
C ASN A 109 22.96 6.62 13.65
N LEU A 110 23.34 5.34 13.73
CA LEU A 110 22.60 4.34 14.49
C LEU A 110 22.53 4.72 15.98
N TYR A 111 23.65 5.08 16.59
CA TYR A 111 23.68 5.49 18.00
C TYR A 111 23.02 6.86 18.22
N PHE A 112 23.25 7.81 17.33
CA PHE A 112 22.61 9.13 17.40
C PHE A 112 21.09 9.01 17.24
N GLY A 113 20.62 8.35 16.21
CA GLY A 113 19.19 8.12 15.96
C GLY A 113 18.54 7.29 17.08
N GLY A 114 19.24 6.26 17.59
CA GLY A 114 18.80 5.49 18.75
C GLY A 114 18.53 6.36 19.98
N SER A 115 19.43 7.29 20.27
CA SER A 115 19.26 8.23 21.39
C SER A 115 18.05 9.15 21.22
N LEU A 116 17.73 9.58 19.98
CA LEU A 116 16.59 10.42 19.68
C LEU A 116 15.24 9.69 19.91
N ILE A 117 15.20 8.38 19.70
CA ILE A 117 14.02 7.55 19.94
C ILE A 117 14.03 6.90 21.35
N GLY A 118 14.94 7.35 22.22
CA GLY A 118 14.98 6.94 23.63
C GLY A 118 15.68 5.60 23.88
N ILE A 119 16.50 5.10 22.96
CA ILE A 119 17.37 3.92 23.17
C ILE A 119 18.71 4.38 23.77
N GLY A 120 19.01 3.89 24.96
CA GLY A 120 20.30 4.19 25.62
C GLY A 120 21.49 3.58 24.88
N ARG A 121 22.71 4.12 25.13
CA ARG A 121 23.92 3.67 24.44
C ARG A 121 24.23 2.18 24.66
N GLU A 122 24.04 1.69 25.87
CA GLU A 122 24.27 0.27 26.22
C GLU A 122 23.23 -0.63 25.54
N GLU A 123 21.96 -0.21 25.56
CA GLU A 123 20.86 -0.90 24.88
C GLU A 123 21.10 -0.94 23.37
N MET A 124 21.55 0.19 22.77
CA MET A 124 21.88 0.25 21.35
C MET A 124 23.04 -0.68 21.00
N ALA A 125 24.07 -0.76 21.85
CA ALA A 125 25.19 -1.69 21.63
C ALA A 125 24.75 -3.15 21.64
N ALA A 126 23.78 -3.51 22.49
CA ALA A 126 23.20 -4.85 22.51
C ALA A 126 22.32 -5.14 21.27
N LEU A 127 21.64 -4.13 20.72
CA LEU A 127 20.76 -4.24 19.57
C LEU A 127 21.50 -4.16 18.23
N GLU A 128 22.69 -3.53 18.20
CA GLU A 128 23.46 -3.27 16.98
C GLU A 128 23.63 -4.51 16.08
N PRO A 129 24.04 -5.70 16.58
CA PRO A 129 24.20 -6.88 15.72
C PRO A 129 22.91 -7.26 15.01
N GLN A 130 21.75 -7.16 15.69
CA GLN A 130 20.44 -7.46 15.12
C GLN A 130 20.04 -6.41 14.08
N VAL A 131 20.28 -5.13 14.34
CA VAL A 131 20.00 -4.04 13.42
C VAL A 131 20.82 -4.19 12.14
N LEU A 132 22.11 -4.50 12.25
CA LEU A 132 22.99 -4.71 11.10
C LEU A 132 22.57 -5.92 10.27
N ALA A 133 22.22 -7.03 10.93
CA ALA A 133 21.71 -8.22 10.26
C ALA A 133 20.41 -7.97 9.51
N PHE A 134 19.52 -7.11 10.05
CA PHE A 134 18.30 -6.72 9.38
C PHE A 134 18.54 -5.80 8.19
N ALA A 135 19.38 -4.76 8.37
CA ALA A 135 19.65 -3.75 7.34
C ALA A 135 20.42 -4.31 6.13
N GLU A 136 21.23 -5.35 6.31
CA GLU A 136 22.02 -6.00 5.24
C GLU A 136 22.89 -5.02 4.43
N ILE A 137 23.50 -4.03 5.10
CA ILE A 137 24.38 -3.04 4.46
C ILE A 137 25.88 -3.38 4.59
N GLY A 138 26.21 -4.45 5.31
CA GLY A 138 27.56 -4.98 5.45
C GLY A 138 28.57 -3.94 5.98
N GLU A 139 29.78 -3.94 5.40
CA GLU A 139 30.87 -3.04 5.79
C GLU A 139 30.58 -1.54 5.53
N ALA A 140 29.54 -1.22 4.78
CA ALA A 140 29.16 0.18 4.54
C ALA A 140 28.76 0.91 5.83
N ILE A 141 28.40 0.17 6.91
CA ILE A 141 28.05 0.77 8.21
C ILE A 141 29.12 1.73 8.74
N ASP A 142 30.39 1.52 8.42
CA ASP A 142 31.51 2.35 8.85
C ASP A 142 31.87 3.45 7.84
N ARG A 143 31.06 3.66 6.79
CA ARG A 143 31.21 4.76 5.82
C ARG A 143 30.22 5.89 6.10
N PRO A 144 30.56 7.15 5.73
CA PRO A 144 29.61 8.26 5.84
C PRO A 144 28.33 8.03 5.06
N VAL A 145 27.16 8.36 5.65
CA VAL A 145 25.85 8.11 5.07
C VAL A 145 25.64 8.84 3.73
N LYS A 146 26.30 9.98 3.50
CA LYS A 146 26.30 10.66 2.19
C LYS A 146 26.82 9.79 1.03
N THR A 147 27.52 8.69 1.31
CA THR A 147 27.99 7.73 0.30
C THR A 147 27.01 6.57 0.06
N TYR A 148 25.89 6.53 0.80
CA TYR A 148 24.90 5.47 0.70
C TYR A 148 23.98 5.71 -0.51
N SER A 149 23.46 4.62 -1.07
CA SER A 149 22.28 4.72 -1.92
C SER A 149 21.04 5.04 -1.06
N SER A 150 20.00 5.59 -1.69
CA SER A 150 18.72 5.83 -0.99
C SER A 150 18.19 4.57 -0.32
N GLY A 151 18.30 3.42 -0.99
CA GLY A 151 17.91 2.12 -0.43
C GLY A 151 18.69 1.73 0.83
N MET A 152 20.02 2.01 0.89
CA MET A 152 20.83 1.73 2.09
C MET A 152 20.42 2.62 3.27
N VAL A 153 20.14 3.89 3.02
CA VAL A 153 19.67 4.83 4.05
C VAL A 153 18.36 4.32 4.66
N VAL A 154 17.42 3.96 3.81
CA VAL A 154 16.12 3.45 4.22
C VAL A 154 16.22 2.14 4.99
N ARG A 155 17.04 1.20 4.52
CA ARG A 155 17.29 -0.08 5.21
C ARG A 155 17.81 0.12 6.62
N LEU A 156 18.81 1.01 6.79
CA LEU A 156 19.39 1.30 8.12
C LEU A 156 18.37 2.03 9.01
N ALA A 157 17.63 3.00 8.46
CA ALA A 157 16.64 3.77 9.20
C ALA A 157 15.46 2.88 9.66
N PHE A 158 14.95 2.01 8.79
CA PHE A 158 13.90 1.07 9.15
C PHE A 158 14.38 0.06 10.21
N ALA A 159 15.57 -0.50 10.03
CA ALA A 159 16.17 -1.41 10.99
C ALA A 159 16.31 -0.78 12.38
N LEU A 160 16.75 0.50 12.45
CA LEU A 160 16.88 1.26 13.70
C LEU A 160 15.52 1.47 14.36
N VAL A 161 14.55 1.99 13.61
CA VAL A 161 13.22 2.35 14.12
C VAL A 161 12.45 1.11 14.61
N THR A 162 12.71 -0.04 14.01
CA THR A 162 12.09 -1.33 14.37
C THR A 162 12.99 -2.22 15.25
N ALA A 163 14.09 -1.68 15.78
CA ALA A 163 15.01 -2.42 16.66
C ALA A 163 14.35 -2.84 17.99
N VAL A 164 13.46 -2.00 18.49
CA VAL A 164 12.70 -2.24 19.72
C VAL A 164 11.19 -2.18 19.41
N GLN A 165 10.44 -3.13 19.95
CA GLN A 165 9.00 -3.16 19.80
C GLN A 165 8.35 -1.96 20.50
N PRO A 166 7.55 -1.13 19.79
CA PRO A 166 6.77 -0.06 20.40
C PRO A 166 5.42 -0.54 20.91
N ASP A 167 4.76 0.27 21.75
CA ASP A 167 3.35 0.09 22.10
C ASP A 167 2.43 0.61 21.00
N LEU A 168 2.85 1.69 20.32
CA LEU A 168 2.19 2.29 19.16
C LEU A 168 3.19 2.52 18.02
N LEU A 169 2.97 1.85 16.89
CA LEU A 169 3.76 2.01 15.66
C LEU A 169 2.95 2.81 14.64
N ILE A 170 3.54 3.86 14.10
CA ILE A 170 2.93 4.71 13.07
C ILE A 170 3.73 4.55 11.78
N ILE A 171 3.04 4.21 10.70
CA ILE A 171 3.63 3.94 9.38
C ILE A 171 2.94 4.85 8.36
N ASP A 172 3.71 5.67 7.65
CA ASP A 172 3.25 6.54 6.56
C ASP A 172 3.90 6.07 5.26
N GLU A 173 3.11 5.50 4.35
CA GLU A 173 3.48 5.10 2.97
C GLU A 173 4.86 4.41 2.79
N ALA A 174 5.65 4.30 3.85
CA ALA A 174 7.05 3.91 3.84
C ALA A 174 7.30 2.41 3.58
N LEU A 175 6.27 1.60 3.34
CA LEU A 175 6.45 0.15 3.05
C LEU A 175 6.86 -0.11 1.60
N ALA A 176 6.68 0.84 0.69
CA ALA A 176 7.07 0.72 -0.72
C ALA A 176 8.57 0.93 -0.97
N VAL A 177 9.40 1.03 0.08
CA VAL A 177 10.80 1.47 -0.03
C VAL A 177 11.77 0.30 0.00
N GLY A 178 12.74 0.31 -0.91
CA GLY A 178 13.76 -0.73 -1.05
C GLY A 178 13.41 -1.76 -2.11
N ASP A 179 14.18 -2.84 -2.18
CA ASP A 179 13.86 -3.96 -3.07
C ASP A 179 12.75 -4.85 -2.46
N GLN A 180 12.13 -5.67 -3.28
CA GLN A 180 11.05 -6.58 -2.88
C GLN A 180 11.44 -7.52 -1.71
N ARG A 181 12.70 -7.90 -1.63
CA ARG A 181 13.21 -8.73 -0.53
C ARG A 181 13.16 -7.98 0.80
N PHE A 182 13.56 -6.72 0.79
CA PHE A 182 13.55 -5.89 1.98
C PHE A 182 12.11 -5.52 2.38
N GLN A 183 11.24 -5.21 1.42
CA GLN A 183 9.81 -4.97 1.66
C GLN A 183 9.16 -6.15 2.40
N LYS A 184 9.41 -7.39 1.95
CA LYS A 184 8.93 -8.59 2.63
C LYS A 184 9.39 -8.65 4.08
N LYS A 185 10.69 -8.40 4.35
CA LYS A 185 11.23 -8.37 5.72
C LYS A 185 10.57 -7.29 6.58
N CYS A 186 10.24 -6.13 5.99
CA CYS A 186 9.53 -5.05 6.69
C CYS A 186 8.11 -5.49 7.09
N ILE A 187 7.38 -6.10 6.16
CA ILE A 187 6.02 -6.61 6.41
C ILE A 187 6.05 -7.67 7.51
N GLU A 188 6.91 -8.69 7.38
CA GLU A 188 7.08 -9.74 8.39
C GLU A 188 7.41 -9.17 9.79
N ARG A 189 8.21 -8.10 9.86
CA ARG A 189 8.52 -7.42 11.12
C ARG A 189 7.29 -6.72 11.71
N ILE A 190 6.48 -6.08 10.88
CA ILE A 190 5.25 -5.41 11.29
C ILE A 190 4.20 -6.42 11.77
N GLU A 191 4.05 -7.54 11.07
CA GLU A 191 3.17 -8.65 11.46
C GLU A 191 3.61 -9.26 12.79
N ALA A 192 4.92 -9.43 13.01
CA ALA A 192 5.46 -9.91 14.27
C ALA A 192 5.13 -8.94 15.42
N PHE A 193 5.23 -7.63 15.22
CA PHE A 193 4.82 -6.64 16.20
C PHE A 193 3.32 -6.69 16.49
N ARG A 194 2.49 -6.85 15.45
CA ARG A 194 1.04 -7.02 15.60
C ARG A 194 0.72 -8.27 16.42
N ALA A 195 1.35 -9.40 16.11
CA ALA A 195 1.14 -10.67 16.82
C ALA A 195 1.49 -10.59 18.31
N THR A 196 2.38 -9.67 18.70
CA THR A 196 2.79 -9.43 20.10
C THR A 196 2.01 -8.30 20.78
N GLY A 197 0.94 -7.79 20.13
CA GLY A 197 0.02 -6.82 20.72
C GLY A 197 0.42 -5.36 20.57
N CYS A 198 1.31 -5.03 19.62
CA CYS A 198 1.58 -3.66 19.22
C CYS A 198 0.37 -3.06 18.52
N THR A 199 -0.01 -1.85 18.90
CA THR A 199 -1.04 -1.09 18.19
C THR A 199 -0.40 -0.40 16.99
N ILE A 200 -1.04 -0.49 15.82
CA ILE A 200 -0.45 0.01 14.57
C ILE A 200 -1.39 1.03 13.94
N LEU A 201 -0.83 2.14 13.50
CA LEU A 201 -1.50 3.12 12.66
C LEU A 201 -0.81 3.14 11.31
N PHE A 202 -1.54 2.71 10.29
CA PHE A 202 -1.03 2.48 8.94
C PHE A 202 -1.69 3.41 7.94
N CYS A 203 -0.92 4.31 7.34
CA CYS A 203 -1.38 5.16 6.26
C CYS A 203 -0.87 4.62 4.93
N SER A 204 -1.76 4.31 4.01
CA SER A 204 -1.41 3.83 2.69
C SER A 204 -2.39 4.32 1.64
N HIS A 205 -1.89 4.59 0.44
CA HIS A 205 -2.72 4.83 -0.74
C HIS A 205 -3.26 3.51 -1.34
N SER A 206 -2.71 2.36 -0.95
CA SER A 206 -3.16 1.06 -1.41
C SER A 206 -4.28 0.50 -0.51
N PRO A 207 -5.54 0.48 -0.96
CA PRO A 207 -6.64 -0.16 -0.24
C PRO A 207 -6.38 -1.63 0.04
N TYR A 208 -5.61 -2.29 -0.83
CA TYR A 208 -5.21 -3.68 -0.68
C TYR A 208 -4.41 -3.92 0.61
N HIS A 209 -3.36 -3.12 0.86
CA HIS A 209 -2.59 -3.25 2.10
C HIS A 209 -3.40 -2.93 3.35
N VAL A 210 -4.28 -1.91 3.26
CA VAL A 210 -5.17 -1.56 4.38
C VAL A 210 -6.13 -2.71 4.67
N ARG A 211 -6.72 -3.34 3.63
CA ARG A 211 -7.64 -4.48 3.76
C ARG A 211 -6.97 -5.68 4.45
N HIS A 212 -5.72 -5.97 4.12
CA HIS A 212 -5.02 -7.14 4.65
C HIS A 212 -4.38 -6.94 6.02
N LEU A 213 -3.91 -5.72 6.32
CA LEU A 213 -3.17 -5.45 7.54
C LEU A 213 -4.02 -4.85 8.66
N CYS A 214 -5.15 -4.20 8.35
CA CYS A 214 -5.89 -3.40 9.31
C CYS A 214 -7.21 -4.02 9.73
N ASP A 215 -7.52 -3.93 11.03
CA ASP A 215 -8.78 -4.40 11.61
C ASP A 215 -9.89 -3.37 11.43
N VAL A 216 -9.51 -2.09 11.57
CA VAL A 216 -10.39 -0.93 11.44
C VAL A 216 -9.78 0.08 10.49
N ALA A 217 -10.61 0.88 9.87
CA ALA A 217 -10.16 1.97 9.00
C ALA A 217 -10.82 3.30 9.36
N LEU A 218 -10.11 4.38 9.03
CA LEU A 218 -10.54 5.76 9.14
C LEU A 218 -10.49 6.41 7.76
N TRP A 219 -11.63 6.83 7.26
CA TRP A 219 -11.67 7.64 6.05
C TRP A 219 -11.70 9.12 6.41
N LEU A 220 -10.65 9.83 6.00
CA LEU A 220 -10.53 11.28 6.08
C LEU A 220 -10.86 11.92 4.74
N ASP A 221 -11.67 12.97 4.79
CA ASP A 221 -11.93 13.84 3.64
C ASP A 221 -11.99 15.31 4.11
N SER A 222 -11.20 16.17 3.44
CA SER A 222 -11.17 17.61 3.72
C SER A 222 -10.97 17.94 5.21
N GLY A 223 -10.12 17.16 5.89
CA GLY A 223 -9.80 17.31 7.32
C GLY A 223 -10.85 16.82 8.30
N GLN A 224 -11.87 16.12 7.85
CA GLN A 224 -12.93 15.56 8.69
C GLN A 224 -13.02 14.04 8.56
N VAL A 225 -13.47 13.39 9.63
CA VAL A 225 -13.78 11.96 9.60
C VAL A 225 -15.09 11.78 8.83
N LYS A 226 -15.04 11.07 7.72
CA LYS A 226 -16.23 10.65 6.98
C LYS A 226 -16.79 9.36 7.53
N GLU A 227 -15.91 8.41 7.79
CA GLU A 227 -16.30 7.11 8.34
C GLU A 227 -15.16 6.52 9.17
N PHE A 228 -15.52 5.78 10.23
CA PHE A 228 -14.59 5.03 11.07
C PHE A 228 -15.28 3.73 11.51
N GLY A 229 -14.64 2.60 11.28
CA GLY A 229 -15.21 1.30 11.63
C GLY A 229 -14.43 0.13 11.03
N PRO A 230 -15.07 -1.04 10.87
CA PRO A 230 -14.46 -2.21 10.25
C PRO A 230 -13.89 -1.88 8.87
N THR A 231 -12.69 -2.37 8.58
CA THR A 231 -11.93 -2.04 7.38
C THR A 231 -12.75 -2.21 6.08
N GLU A 232 -13.45 -3.34 5.93
CA GLU A 232 -14.23 -3.62 4.71
C GLU A 232 -15.35 -2.61 4.46
N ALA A 233 -16.06 -2.20 5.52
CA ALA A 233 -17.15 -1.23 5.41
C ALA A 233 -16.61 0.14 4.96
N VAL A 234 -15.57 0.63 5.63
CA VAL A 234 -14.97 1.94 5.36
C VAL A 234 -14.32 1.98 3.98
N LEU A 235 -13.59 0.92 3.58
CA LEU A 235 -12.98 0.86 2.25
C LEU A 235 -14.04 0.78 1.15
N GLY A 236 -15.10 -0.01 1.34
CA GLY A 236 -16.21 -0.07 0.38
C GLY A 236 -16.86 1.30 0.16
N ALA A 237 -17.11 2.05 1.23
CA ALA A 237 -17.65 3.41 1.14
C ALA A 237 -16.68 4.38 0.46
N TYR A 238 -15.38 4.31 0.80
CA TYR A 238 -14.33 5.13 0.19
C TYR A 238 -14.16 4.85 -1.30
N GLU A 239 -14.09 3.59 -1.71
CA GLU A 239 -13.99 3.19 -3.12
C GLU A 239 -15.22 3.63 -3.92
N MET A 240 -16.42 3.47 -3.36
CA MET A 240 -17.65 3.94 -3.99
C MET A 240 -17.64 5.46 -4.18
N PHE A 241 -17.24 6.22 -3.16
CA PHE A 241 -17.12 7.68 -3.23
C PHE A 241 -16.11 8.11 -4.28
N THR A 242 -14.95 7.47 -4.33
CA THR A 242 -13.89 7.78 -5.32
C THR A 242 -14.40 7.54 -6.74
N ARG A 243 -15.06 6.42 -6.99
CA ARG A 243 -15.67 6.10 -8.30
C ARG A 243 -16.73 7.10 -8.75
N LEU A 244 -17.52 7.64 -7.82
CA LEU A 244 -18.59 8.60 -8.13
C LEU A 244 -18.04 10.00 -8.42
N ASN A 245 -16.94 10.39 -7.79
CA ASN A 245 -16.39 11.74 -7.89
C ASN A 245 -15.23 11.88 -8.89
N ASP A 246 -14.63 10.77 -9.32
CA ASP A 246 -13.60 10.75 -10.35
C ASP A 246 -13.98 9.74 -11.45
N PRO A 247 -14.89 10.12 -12.37
CA PRO A 247 -15.27 9.29 -13.49
C PRO A 247 -14.18 9.17 -14.56
N SER A 248 -12.98 9.72 -14.31
CA SER A 248 -11.83 9.63 -15.22
C SER A 248 -11.38 8.18 -15.37
N PRO A 249 -10.97 7.72 -16.57
CA PRO A 249 -10.55 6.33 -16.81
C PRO A 249 -9.27 5.91 -16.06
N ASP A 250 -8.70 6.80 -15.24
CA ASP A 250 -7.55 6.54 -14.34
C ASP A 250 -7.92 5.79 -13.03
N ALA A 251 -9.07 5.12 -12.96
CA ALA A 251 -9.38 4.15 -11.89
C ALA A 251 -8.36 2.96 -11.83
N ALA A 252 -7.37 2.96 -12.71
CA ALA A 252 -6.21 2.07 -12.70
C ALA A 252 -5.23 2.27 -11.52
N LYS A 253 -5.44 3.26 -10.64
CA LYS A 253 -4.59 3.49 -9.45
C LYS A 253 -4.86 2.56 -8.26
N LEU A 254 -5.54 1.44 -8.48
CA LEU A 254 -5.53 0.30 -7.53
C LEU A 254 -4.27 -0.58 -7.67
N VAL A 255 -3.31 -0.13 -8.47
CA VAL A 255 -2.01 -0.80 -8.62
C VAL A 255 -1.14 -0.40 -7.42
N PRO A 256 -0.47 -1.34 -6.74
CA PRO A 256 0.49 -1.02 -5.69
C PRO A 256 1.51 0.02 -6.17
N GLU A 257 1.83 1.00 -5.34
CA GLU A 257 2.69 2.16 -5.65
C GLU A 257 4.08 1.79 -6.20
N ALA A 258 4.59 0.61 -5.84
CA ALA A 258 5.79 0.00 -6.45
C ALA A 258 5.67 -0.22 -7.97
N LEU A 259 4.48 -0.05 -8.53
CA LEU A 259 4.16 -0.19 -9.95
C LEU A 259 3.81 1.14 -10.61
N ALA A 260 3.41 2.16 -9.85
CA ALA A 260 3.17 3.51 -10.36
C ALA A 260 4.46 4.10 -10.96
N ASP A 261 5.61 3.91 -10.29
CA ASP A 261 6.92 4.36 -10.77
C ASP A 261 7.37 3.66 -12.07
N ALA A 262 6.91 2.43 -12.30
CA ALA A 262 7.18 1.71 -13.54
C ALA A 262 6.27 2.15 -14.71
N VAL A 263 5.09 2.69 -14.41
CA VAL A 263 4.11 3.19 -15.40
C VAL A 263 4.36 4.66 -15.72
N GLU A 264 4.78 5.50 -14.76
CA GLU A 264 5.13 6.91 -15.02
C GLU A 264 6.40 7.10 -15.87
N SER A 265 7.25 6.07 -15.99
CA SER A 265 8.44 6.12 -16.83
C SER A 265 8.19 5.76 -18.30
N ALA A 266 6.95 5.43 -18.70
CA ALA A 266 6.58 5.17 -20.09
C ALA A 266 5.95 6.42 -20.73
N PRO A 267 6.47 6.92 -21.85
CA PRO A 267 5.91 8.10 -22.52
C PRO A 267 4.53 7.76 -23.10
N ASP A 268 3.58 8.67 -22.90
CA ASP A 268 2.23 8.79 -23.49
C ASP A 268 1.61 7.52 -24.11
N ALA A 269 0.88 6.77 -23.30
CA ALA A 269 0.22 5.52 -23.71
C ALA A 269 -1.14 5.74 -24.44
N ALA A 270 -1.45 6.94 -24.90
CA ALA A 270 -2.73 7.22 -25.56
C ALA A 270 -2.81 6.70 -27.02
N ASP A 271 -1.67 6.39 -27.67
CA ASP A 271 -1.60 5.94 -29.07
C ASP A 271 -0.75 4.66 -29.27
N ALA A 272 -0.55 3.88 -28.21
CA ALA A 272 0.22 2.64 -28.33
C ALA A 272 -0.52 1.60 -29.17
N THR A 273 0.00 1.34 -30.37
CA THR A 273 -0.39 0.22 -31.22
C THR A 273 -0.12 -1.12 -30.54
N ALA A 274 -0.74 -2.20 -31.00
CA ALA A 274 -0.57 -3.56 -30.45
C ALA A 274 0.92 -4.01 -30.31
N GLU A 275 1.82 -3.43 -31.12
CA GLU A 275 3.27 -3.63 -31.03
C GLU A 275 3.91 -2.98 -29.79
N ALA A 276 3.40 -1.82 -29.34
CA ALA A 276 3.85 -1.17 -28.11
C ALA A 276 3.32 -1.90 -26.87
N LEU A 277 2.12 -2.49 -26.93
CA LEU A 277 1.58 -3.38 -25.89
C LEU A 277 2.40 -4.69 -25.78
N ALA A 278 2.86 -5.23 -26.90
CA ALA A 278 3.76 -6.39 -26.93
C ALA A 278 5.17 -6.06 -26.37
N ALA A 279 5.61 -4.80 -26.44
CA ALA A 279 6.87 -4.34 -25.84
C ALA A 279 6.79 -4.14 -24.32
N LEU A 280 5.58 -4.04 -23.74
CA LEU A 280 5.32 -4.04 -22.31
C LEU A 280 5.32 -5.46 -21.69
N HIS A 281 5.43 -6.52 -22.53
CA HIS A 281 5.84 -7.82 -22.02
C HIS A 281 7.31 -7.71 -21.60
N PRO A 282 7.66 -7.70 -20.32
CA PRO A 282 9.05 -7.92 -19.97
C PRO A 282 9.33 -9.34 -20.46
N ALA A 283 10.01 -9.44 -21.61
CA ALA A 283 10.62 -10.68 -22.04
C ALA A 283 11.21 -11.29 -20.76
N THR A 284 10.73 -12.48 -20.39
CA THR A 284 11.10 -13.25 -19.21
C THR A 284 12.55 -12.90 -18.84
N ARG A 285 12.74 -12.09 -17.78
CA ARG A 285 14.09 -11.77 -17.31
C ARG A 285 14.66 -13.11 -16.85
N PRO A 286 15.65 -13.69 -17.52
CA PRO A 286 16.15 -15.03 -17.21
C PRO A 286 16.63 -15.15 -15.77
N ASP A 287 17.01 -14.02 -15.19
CA ASP A 287 17.58 -13.91 -13.84
C ASP A 287 16.54 -13.52 -12.76
N ALA A 288 15.25 -13.36 -13.11
CA ALA A 288 14.22 -13.06 -12.11
C ALA A 288 14.05 -14.26 -11.18
N MET A 289 14.18 -14.01 -9.86
CA MET A 289 14.04 -15.06 -8.83
C MET A 289 12.60 -15.58 -8.74
N ALA A 290 11.59 -14.80 -9.15
CA ALA A 290 10.19 -15.16 -9.31
C ALA A 290 9.61 -14.43 -10.52
N ALA A 291 8.79 -15.08 -11.35
CA ALA A 291 8.20 -14.49 -12.56
C ALA A 291 6.94 -15.24 -13.01
N ILE A 292 6.04 -14.54 -13.68
CA ILE A 292 4.96 -15.12 -14.48
C ILE A 292 5.63 -15.70 -15.75
N VAL A 293 5.39 -16.99 -16.02
CA VAL A 293 6.03 -17.70 -17.14
C VAL A 293 5.10 -17.76 -18.35
N SER A 294 3.84 -18.12 -18.13
CA SER A 294 2.82 -18.13 -19.19
C SER A 294 1.42 -17.94 -18.61
N VAL A 295 0.57 -17.32 -19.40
CA VAL A 295 -0.86 -17.23 -19.18
C VAL A 295 -1.56 -17.68 -20.46
N GLU A 296 -2.34 -18.73 -20.34
CA GLU A 296 -3.07 -19.32 -21.46
C GLU A 296 -4.56 -19.26 -21.16
N ILE A 297 -5.33 -18.65 -22.04
CA ILE A 297 -6.79 -18.61 -21.97
C ILE A 297 -7.32 -19.58 -23.03
N ALA A 298 -8.14 -20.53 -22.58
CA ALA A 298 -8.68 -21.55 -23.47
C ALA A 298 -9.79 -20.97 -24.37
N HIS A 299 -9.95 -21.54 -25.56
CA HIS A 299 -11.01 -21.23 -26.52
C HIS A 299 -11.01 -19.79 -27.02
N LEU A 300 -9.82 -19.22 -27.28
CA LEU A 300 -9.68 -17.95 -27.98
C LEU A 300 -9.53 -18.17 -29.47
N SER A 301 -10.19 -17.34 -30.28
CA SER A 301 -9.98 -17.30 -31.73
C SER A 301 -8.67 -16.59 -32.11
N ASP A 302 -8.23 -16.74 -33.36
CA ASP A 302 -7.05 -16.05 -33.90
C ASP A 302 -7.29 -14.58 -34.25
N GLY A 303 -8.43 -13.99 -33.86
CA GLY A 303 -8.79 -12.59 -34.16
C GLY A 303 -8.03 -11.56 -33.30
N VAL A 304 -8.13 -10.28 -33.66
CA VAL A 304 -7.56 -9.15 -32.89
C VAL A 304 -8.67 -8.13 -32.63
N PRO A 305 -9.14 -7.96 -31.37
CA PRO A 305 -8.85 -8.81 -30.23
C PRO A 305 -9.43 -10.22 -30.38
N PRO A 306 -8.81 -11.25 -29.78
CA PRO A 306 -9.29 -12.62 -29.86
C PRO A 306 -10.70 -12.76 -29.21
N LEU A 307 -11.57 -13.53 -29.87
CA LEU A 307 -12.91 -13.82 -29.37
C LEU A 307 -12.87 -15.04 -28.46
N LEU A 308 -13.48 -14.93 -27.28
CA LEU A 308 -13.75 -16.08 -26.43
C LEU A 308 -14.95 -16.87 -26.99
N GLU A 309 -14.64 -18.02 -27.60
CA GLU A 309 -15.64 -18.90 -28.25
C GLU A 309 -16.42 -19.76 -27.27
N SER A 310 -16.05 -19.75 -26.00
CA SER A 310 -16.71 -20.49 -24.92
C SER A 310 -17.51 -19.55 -24.02
N ARG A 311 -18.53 -20.11 -23.37
CA ARG A 311 -19.22 -19.42 -22.27
C ARG A 311 -18.41 -19.43 -20.97
N ASP A 312 -17.47 -20.36 -20.84
CA ASP A 312 -16.58 -20.46 -19.69
C ASP A 312 -15.26 -19.79 -20.05
N LEU A 313 -14.79 -18.89 -19.19
CA LEU A 313 -13.43 -18.38 -19.27
C LEU A 313 -12.55 -19.28 -18.40
N LYS A 314 -11.60 -19.94 -19.02
CA LYS A 314 -10.61 -20.77 -18.34
C LYS A 314 -9.20 -20.26 -18.59
N ALA A 315 -8.55 -19.79 -17.53
CA ALA A 315 -7.16 -19.31 -17.55
C ALA A 315 -6.24 -20.32 -16.88
N THR A 316 -5.15 -20.70 -17.56
CA THR A 316 -4.06 -21.49 -17.01
C THR A 316 -2.85 -20.61 -16.83
N ILE A 317 -2.42 -20.40 -15.61
CA ILE A 317 -1.34 -19.48 -15.24
C ILE A 317 -0.18 -20.32 -14.70
N THR A 318 0.98 -20.22 -15.35
CA THR A 318 2.22 -20.87 -14.91
C THR A 318 3.18 -19.81 -14.41
N VAL A 319 3.69 -19.98 -13.21
CA VAL A 319 4.60 -19.05 -12.55
C VAL A 319 5.85 -19.76 -12.05
N ARG A 320 6.94 -19.03 -11.93
CA ARG A 320 8.15 -19.43 -11.22
C ARG A 320 8.12 -18.81 -9.83
N GLY A 321 8.12 -19.63 -8.79
CA GLY A 321 8.20 -19.19 -7.39
C GLY A 321 9.63 -18.90 -6.96
N ARG A 322 9.76 -18.20 -5.84
CA ARG A 322 11.04 -17.89 -5.21
C ARG A 322 11.41 -18.98 -4.20
N GLY A 323 12.47 -19.73 -4.45
CA GLY A 323 12.89 -20.84 -3.57
C GLY A 323 11.82 -21.93 -3.48
N ASP A 324 11.56 -22.42 -2.28
CA ASP A 324 10.56 -23.43 -1.97
C ASP A 324 9.22 -22.84 -1.51
N GLU A 325 9.13 -21.51 -1.44
CA GLU A 325 7.92 -20.80 -1.06
C GLU A 325 6.81 -20.98 -2.11
N ARG A 326 5.61 -21.36 -1.67
CA ARG A 326 4.45 -21.46 -2.55
C ARG A 326 3.97 -20.04 -2.89
N PRO A 327 4.02 -19.64 -4.17
CA PRO A 327 3.56 -18.31 -4.58
C PRO A 327 2.03 -18.23 -4.58
N ASN A 328 1.50 -17.02 -4.54
CA ASN A 328 0.10 -16.72 -4.82
C ASN A 328 -0.05 -16.07 -6.18
N VAL A 329 -1.17 -16.33 -6.83
CA VAL A 329 -1.50 -15.81 -8.16
C VAL A 329 -2.79 -15.02 -8.07
N GLY A 330 -2.78 -13.79 -8.61
CA GLY A 330 -3.95 -12.96 -8.78
C GLY A 330 -4.37 -12.88 -10.25
N PHE A 331 -5.66 -12.68 -10.48
CA PHE A 331 -6.26 -12.54 -11.81
C PHE A 331 -7.34 -11.45 -11.77
N MET A 332 -7.28 -10.50 -12.71
CA MET A 332 -8.21 -9.39 -12.79
C MET A 332 -8.80 -9.27 -14.20
N ILE A 333 -10.09 -9.00 -14.26
CA ILE A 333 -10.82 -8.67 -15.49
C ILE A 333 -11.35 -7.26 -15.37
N GLU A 334 -11.09 -6.43 -16.36
CA GLU A 334 -11.59 -5.07 -16.49
C GLU A 334 -12.30 -4.90 -17.83
N GLN A 335 -13.29 -4.02 -17.89
CA GLN A 335 -13.86 -3.61 -19.16
C GLN A 335 -12.85 -2.75 -19.92
N TRP A 336 -12.70 -2.92 -21.22
CA TRP A 336 -11.87 -2.06 -22.06
C TRP A 336 -12.17 -0.58 -21.81
N ARG A 337 -11.17 0.20 -21.39
CA ARG A 337 -11.31 1.61 -21.01
C ARG A 337 -12.40 1.89 -19.97
N GLY A 338 -12.68 0.93 -19.11
CA GLY A 338 -13.77 0.99 -18.15
C GLY A 338 -13.35 0.58 -16.72
N VAL A 339 -14.31 0.04 -16.00
CA VAL A 339 -14.21 -0.30 -14.58
C VAL A 339 -13.75 -1.74 -14.41
N GLY A 340 -12.96 -2.02 -13.36
CA GLY A 340 -12.65 -3.37 -12.91
C GLY A 340 -13.95 -4.15 -12.61
N ILE A 341 -14.02 -5.39 -13.11
CA ILE A 341 -15.18 -6.26 -12.93
C ILE A 341 -14.96 -7.21 -11.78
N THR A 342 -13.79 -7.87 -11.76
CA THR A 342 -13.40 -8.80 -10.69
C THR A 342 -11.90 -8.84 -10.55
N SER A 343 -11.45 -9.02 -9.30
CA SER A 343 -10.08 -9.32 -8.94
C SER A 343 -10.12 -10.46 -7.93
N LEU A 344 -9.40 -11.54 -8.20
CA LEU A 344 -9.33 -12.73 -7.39
C LEU A 344 -7.87 -13.11 -7.15
N ALA A 345 -7.56 -13.59 -5.96
CA ALA A 345 -6.23 -14.11 -5.65
C ALA A 345 -6.30 -15.45 -4.94
N THR A 346 -5.34 -16.34 -5.22
CA THR A 346 -5.36 -17.71 -4.70
C THR A 346 -5.35 -17.79 -3.18
N HIS A 347 -4.69 -16.85 -2.50
CA HIS A 347 -4.66 -16.82 -1.02
C HIS A 347 -6.00 -16.36 -0.42
N GLU A 348 -6.73 -15.48 -1.08
CA GLU A 348 -8.06 -15.00 -0.65
C GLU A 348 -9.13 -16.08 -0.80
N GLU A 349 -9.04 -16.86 -1.88
CA GLU A 349 -9.99 -17.92 -2.20
C GLU A 349 -9.65 -19.27 -1.55
N GLY A 350 -8.58 -19.35 -0.75
CA GLY A 350 -8.10 -20.59 -0.17
C GLY A 350 -7.59 -21.60 -1.20
N ALA A 351 -7.34 -21.16 -2.43
CA ALA A 351 -6.82 -21.98 -3.51
C ALA A 351 -5.30 -22.16 -3.39
N ALA A 352 -4.78 -23.23 -3.99
CA ALA A 352 -3.36 -23.55 -3.92
C ALA A 352 -2.80 -23.82 -5.33
N PRO A 353 -1.81 -23.04 -5.80
CA PRO A 353 -1.06 -23.40 -6.99
C PRO A 353 -0.45 -24.80 -6.85
N ARG A 354 -0.48 -25.60 -7.93
CA ARG A 354 0.08 -26.96 -7.97
C ARG A 354 1.55 -26.92 -8.37
N PRO A 355 2.46 -27.56 -7.63
CA PRO A 355 3.86 -27.63 -8.02
C PRO A 355 4.05 -28.49 -9.29
N LEU A 356 4.87 -28.02 -10.21
CA LEU A 356 5.28 -28.74 -11.44
C LEU A 356 6.73 -29.24 -11.39
N GLY A 357 7.47 -28.93 -10.31
CA GLY A 357 8.92 -29.11 -10.21
C GLY A 357 9.71 -27.91 -10.72
N ASN A 358 11.00 -27.85 -10.44
CA ASN A 358 11.91 -26.76 -10.86
C ASN A 358 11.40 -25.34 -10.50
N ARG A 359 10.80 -25.20 -9.31
CA ARG A 359 10.16 -23.95 -8.83
C ARG A 359 9.01 -23.45 -9.70
N LEU A 360 8.48 -24.29 -10.59
CA LEU A 360 7.31 -23.94 -11.39
C LEU A 360 6.05 -24.38 -10.67
N TRP A 361 5.03 -23.51 -10.77
CA TRP A 361 3.71 -23.70 -10.17
C TRP A 361 2.65 -23.36 -11.19
N ARG A 362 1.51 -24.05 -11.12
CA ARG A 362 0.38 -23.83 -12.01
C ARG A 362 -0.90 -23.61 -11.24
N SER A 363 -1.62 -22.57 -11.63
CA SER A 363 -3.00 -22.28 -11.21
C SER A 363 -3.92 -22.39 -12.41
N VAL A 364 -5.12 -22.92 -12.20
CA VAL A 364 -6.18 -22.95 -13.21
C VAL A 364 -7.39 -22.26 -12.60
N LEU A 365 -7.78 -21.14 -13.19
CA LEU A 365 -8.98 -20.38 -12.82
C LEU A 365 -10.05 -20.62 -13.88
N THR A 366 -11.29 -20.89 -13.45
CA THR A 366 -12.41 -21.08 -14.34
C THR A 366 -13.60 -20.27 -13.86
N PHE A 367 -14.12 -19.40 -14.74
CA PHE A 367 -15.40 -18.73 -14.55
C PHE A 367 -16.46 -19.47 -15.38
N PRO A 368 -17.29 -20.31 -14.78
CA PRO A 368 -18.35 -21.00 -15.52
C PRO A 368 -19.47 -20.04 -15.91
N ASN A 369 -19.98 -20.17 -17.13
CA ASN A 369 -21.05 -19.31 -17.66
C ASN A 369 -20.77 -17.83 -17.41
N LEU A 370 -19.61 -17.35 -17.89
CA LEU A 370 -19.11 -16.00 -17.64
C LEU A 370 -20.24 -14.94 -17.70
N PRO A 371 -20.59 -14.28 -16.58
CA PRO A 371 -21.79 -13.44 -16.47
C PRO A 371 -21.59 -12.03 -17.06
N LEU A 372 -20.74 -11.89 -18.06
CA LEU A 372 -20.43 -10.62 -18.71
C LEU A 372 -21.34 -10.34 -19.89
N HIS A 373 -21.51 -9.07 -20.22
CA HIS A 373 -22.16 -8.62 -21.46
C HIS A 373 -21.17 -8.64 -22.63
N SER A 374 -21.72 -8.50 -23.85
CA SER A 374 -20.87 -8.39 -25.04
C SER A 374 -19.97 -7.15 -24.94
N GLY A 375 -18.68 -7.33 -25.17
CA GLY A 375 -17.70 -6.25 -25.10
C GLY A 375 -16.27 -6.76 -25.14
N ASP A 376 -15.34 -5.81 -25.09
CA ASP A 376 -13.90 -6.08 -25.00
C ASP A 376 -13.47 -5.92 -23.54
N TYR A 377 -12.63 -6.86 -23.07
CA TYR A 377 -12.21 -6.95 -21.67
C TYR A 377 -10.69 -7.09 -21.59
N GLU A 378 -10.09 -6.32 -20.69
CA GLU A 378 -8.65 -6.36 -20.38
C GLU A 378 -8.39 -7.36 -19.27
N ILE A 379 -7.31 -8.12 -19.39
CA ILE A 379 -6.89 -9.11 -18.42
C ILE A 379 -5.54 -8.73 -17.85
N SER A 380 -5.44 -8.80 -16.51
CA SER A 380 -4.21 -8.63 -15.76
C SER A 380 -3.93 -9.85 -14.88
N VAL A 381 -2.67 -10.21 -14.71
CA VAL A 381 -2.23 -11.33 -13.85
C VAL A 381 -1.13 -10.85 -12.92
N PHE A 382 -1.21 -11.26 -11.66
CA PHE A 382 -0.30 -10.85 -10.60
C PHE A 382 0.37 -12.09 -10.00
N LEU A 383 1.63 -11.95 -9.62
CA LEU A 383 2.37 -12.95 -8.86
C LEU A 383 2.75 -12.36 -7.51
N PHE A 384 2.30 -12.99 -6.44
CA PHE A 384 2.55 -12.56 -5.08
C PHE A 384 3.45 -13.56 -4.33
N ASP A 385 4.01 -13.12 -3.20
CA ASP A 385 4.66 -13.97 -2.22
C ASP A 385 3.66 -14.91 -1.52
N GLY A 386 4.15 -15.78 -0.63
CA GLY A 386 3.31 -16.73 0.10
C GLY A 386 2.27 -16.08 1.03
N SER A 387 2.50 -14.84 1.47
CA SER A 387 1.54 -14.06 2.27
C SER A 387 0.52 -13.29 1.41
N GLY A 388 0.76 -13.15 0.11
CA GLY A 388 -0.07 -12.32 -0.78
C GLY A 388 0.18 -10.81 -0.68
N LEU A 389 1.14 -10.38 0.14
CA LEU A 389 1.37 -8.96 0.44
C LEU A 389 2.42 -8.29 -0.45
N VAL A 390 3.33 -9.07 -1.03
CA VAL A 390 4.41 -8.56 -1.90
C VAL A 390 4.20 -9.04 -3.32
N THR A 391 4.08 -8.10 -4.26
CA THR A 391 4.00 -8.42 -5.70
C THR A 391 5.41 -8.71 -6.24
N TYR A 392 5.61 -9.91 -6.77
CA TYR A 392 6.88 -10.32 -7.39
C TYR A 392 6.94 -10.00 -8.88
N ASP A 393 5.80 -10.13 -9.57
CA ASP A 393 5.70 -9.87 -11.01
C ASP A 393 4.24 -9.52 -11.37
N LEU A 394 4.06 -8.80 -12.47
CA LEU A 394 2.77 -8.32 -12.91
C LEU A 394 2.72 -8.25 -14.44
N TRP A 395 1.71 -8.86 -15.02
CA TRP A 395 1.31 -8.64 -16.40
C TRP A 395 0.03 -7.81 -16.42
N PHE A 396 0.21 -6.48 -16.41
CA PHE A 396 -0.91 -5.53 -16.35
C PHE A 396 -1.50 -5.31 -17.74
N LYS A 397 -2.83 -5.50 -17.87
CA LYS A 397 -3.59 -5.32 -19.13
C LYS A 397 -2.90 -5.98 -20.34
N PHE A 398 -2.28 -7.14 -20.10
CA PHE A 398 -1.42 -7.80 -21.07
C PHE A 398 -2.18 -8.38 -22.26
N MET A 399 -3.49 -8.55 -22.16
CA MET A 399 -4.35 -9.11 -23.19
C MET A 399 -5.72 -8.46 -23.17
N VAL A 400 -6.25 -8.21 -24.34
CA VAL A 400 -7.66 -7.84 -24.54
C VAL A 400 -8.38 -9.03 -25.17
N ILE A 401 -9.50 -9.44 -24.58
CA ILE A 401 -10.36 -10.47 -25.15
C ILE A 401 -11.73 -9.87 -25.49
N ARG A 402 -12.33 -10.35 -26.57
CA ARG A 402 -13.72 -10.05 -26.90
C ARG A 402 -14.62 -11.16 -26.42
N PHE A 403 -15.70 -10.78 -25.73
CA PHE A 403 -16.76 -11.71 -25.33
C PHE A 403 -18.08 -11.29 -25.95
N VAL A 404 -18.82 -12.28 -26.49
CA VAL A 404 -20.17 -12.08 -27.05
C VAL A 404 -21.16 -12.86 -26.21
N SER A 405 -21.96 -12.11 -25.44
CA SER A 405 -23.03 -12.70 -24.63
C SER A 405 -24.17 -13.18 -25.49
N PRO A 406 -24.75 -14.34 -25.21
CA PRO A 406 -25.93 -14.84 -25.94
C PRO A 406 -27.20 -14.04 -25.63
N THR A 407 -27.18 -13.18 -24.61
CA THR A 407 -28.33 -12.38 -24.17
C THR A 407 -28.04 -10.89 -24.36
N LEU A 408 -28.87 -10.22 -25.16
CA LEU A 408 -28.89 -8.77 -25.33
C LEU A 408 -29.64 -8.13 -24.15
N MET A 409 -28.92 -7.77 -23.09
CA MET A 409 -29.48 -7.03 -21.97
C MET A 409 -28.58 -5.83 -21.63
N PRO A 410 -29.11 -4.69 -21.17
CA PRO A 410 -28.31 -3.57 -20.71
C PRO A 410 -27.58 -3.92 -19.38
N GLY A 411 -26.35 -3.41 -19.21
CA GLY A 411 -25.54 -3.61 -18.01
C GLY A 411 -24.15 -4.18 -18.32
N LEU A 412 -23.32 -4.37 -17.30
CA LEU A 412 -21.95 -4.93 -17.44
C LEU A 412 -21.89 -6.41 -17.07
N VAL A 413 -22.67 -6.80 -16.07
CA VAL A 413 -22.65 -8.14 -15.48
C VAL A 413 -24.09 -8.61 -15.25
N ARG A 414 -24.37 -9.87 -15.55
CA ARG A 414 -25.63 -10.52 -15.20
C ARG A 414 -25.47 -11.26 -13.87
N LEU A 415 -25.97 -10.70 -12.79
CA LEU A 415 -25.97 -11.38 -11.50
C LEU A 415 -26.89 -12.62 -11.53
N PRO A 416 -26.53 -13.72 -10.85
CA PRO A 416 -27.42 -14.83 -10.61
C PRO A 416 -28.70 -14.33 -9.93
N HIS A 417 -29.88 -14.73 -10.42
CA HIS A 417 -31.17 -14.31 -9.87
C HIS A 417 -32.24 -15.35 -10.19
N ASP A 418 -33.22 -15.44 -9.31
CA ASP A 418 -34.44 -16.23 -9.48
C ASP A 418 -35.67 -15.32 -9.40
N TRP A 419 -36.67 -15.60 -10.25
CA TRP A 419 -37.98 -14.98 -10.20
C TRP A 419 -38.94 -15.98 -9.58
N SER A 420 -39.60 -15.63 -8.47
CA SER A 420 -40.62 -16.43 -7.79
C SER A 420 -42.02 -15.91 -8.07
#